data_4f64c6917588bc08c007eefbddab1c9a
#
_entry.id   4f64c6917588bc08c007eefbddab1c9a
#
_cell.length_a   1.000
_cell.length_b   1.000
_cell.length_c   1.000
_cell.angle_alpha   90.00
_cell.angle_beta   90.00
_cell.angle_gamma   90.00
#
_symmetry.space_group_name_H-M   'P 1'
#
loop_
_entity.id
_entity.type
_entity.pdbx_description
1 polymer ?
#
loop_
_entity_poly.entity_id
_entity_poly.type
_entity_poly.pdbx_seq_one_letter_code
_entity_poly.pdbx_strand_id
1 'polypeptide(L)'
;MKRAIFLFYFCFVLSLVNAQTPKELWTNANNLYSKAQYADALQSYLKIEESGYASESLFYNLGNCYFKLNEIGKSILYYERALKLNPSDEDLLNNLNLAKDFSLDKIEEVPDFILKTWIEDINYSFSSDTWSYFALIFFAAMALLLLNFRFGSSSRLRKISFFLAMASLLLGLLAGYFSLSQRYRYSLKNTAIVMKPVSTVRSSPDDSGKSLFILHEGTKMELLEEIGDWKRIELADGRQGWITSLDIEVI
;
A
#
# COMPACT_ATOMS: atom_id res chain seq x y z
N MET A 1 -29.61 3.82 46.31
CA MET A 1 -29.52 4.04 44.86
C MET A 1 -28.36 4.98 44.47
N LYS A 2 -28.23 6.21 44.98
CA LYS A 2 -27.15 7.15 44.59
C LYS A 2 -25.72 6.61 44.80
N ARG A 3 -25.45 5.85 45.89
CA ARG A 3 -24.13 5.23 46.15
C ARG A 3 -23.81 4.08 45.18
N ALA A 4 -24.79 3.32 44.71
CA ALA A 4 -24.60 2.24 43.73
C ALA A 4 -24.32 2.80 42.32
N ILE A 5 -24.98 3.91 41.95
CA ILE A 5 -24.76 4.61 40.69
C ILE A 5 -23.35 5.22 40.66
N PHE A 6 -22.88 5.78 41.77
CA PHE A 6 -21.54 6.35 41.88
C PHE A 6 -20.45 5.26 41.79
N LEU A 7 -20.66 4.10 42.45
CA LEU A 7 -19.76 2.94 42.36
C LEU A 7 -19.71 2.37 40.92
N PHE A 8 -20.85 2.30 40.25
CA PHE A 8 -20.91 1.83 38.85
C PHE A 8 -20.19 2.80 37.90
N TYR A 9 -20.36 4.12 38.09
CA TYR A 9 -19.68 5.15 37.33
C TYR A 9 -18.16 5.15 37.59
N PHE A 10 -17.76 4.95 38.86
CA PHE A 10 -16.35 4.84 39.24
C PHE A 10 -15.68 3.57 38.70
N CYS A 11 -16.35 2.43 38.71
CA CYS A 11 -15.86 1.20 38.05
C CYS A 11 -15.79 1.33 36.53
N PHE A 12 -16.74 2.03 35.90
CA PHE A 12 -16.73 2.29 34.47
C PHE A 12 -15.58 3.22 34.05
N VAL A 13 -15.28 4.24 34.85
CA VAL A 13 -14.14 5.15 34.63
C VAL A 13 -12.80 4.43 34.82
N LEU A 14 -12.70 3.50 35.80
CA LEU A 14 -11.49 2.71 36.01
C LEU A 14 -11.20 1.70 34.90
N SER A 15 -12.23 1.22 34.20
CA SER A 15 -12.05 0.32 33.05
C SER A 15 -11.50 1.01 31.78
N LEU A 16 -11.54 2.36 31.73
CA LEU A 16 -11.00 3.15 30.63
C LEU A 16 -9.48 3.44 30.75
N VAL A 17 -8.85 3.08 31.88
CA VAL A 17 -7.48 3.54 32.18
C VAL A 17 -6.36 2.59 31.73
N ASN A 18 -6.69 1.41 31.19
CA ASN A 18 -5.66 0.40 30.82
C ASN A 18 -5.48 0.15 29.32
N ALA A 19 -5.96 1.03 28.44
CA ALA A 19 -5.63 0.91 27.03
C ALA A 19 -4.19 1.39 26.79
N GLN A 20 -3.29 0.47 26.46
CA GLN A 20 -1.93 0.82 26.06
C GLN A 20 -1.98 1.78 24.87
N THR A 21 -1.17 2.82 24.91
CA THR A 21 -1.07 3.75 23.77
C THR A 21 -0.44 3.05 22.57
N PRO A 22 -0.75 3.46 21.33
CA PRO A 22 -0.11 2.89 20.13
C PRO A 22 1.42 2.96 20.18
N LYS A 23 2.00 3.99 20.81
CA LYS A 23 3.44 4.14 21.00
C LYS A 23 4.02 3.09 21.96
N GLU A 24 3.31 2.79 23.04
CA GLU A 24 3.72 1.74 23.99
C GLU A 24 3.60 0.36 23.36
N LEU A 25 2.51 0.09 22.64
CA LEU A 25 2.34 -1.14 21.86
C LEU A 25 3.45 -1.32 20.83
N TRP A 26 3.82 -0.26 20.11
CA TRP A 26 4.92 -0.28 19.14
C TRP A 26 6.26 -0.65 19.79
N THR A 27 6.60 0.02 20.91
CA THR A 27 7.85 -0.24 21.62
C THR A 27 7.88 -1.67 22.18
N ASN A 28 6.75 -2.14 22.70
CA ASN A 28 6.62 -3.51 23.18
C ASN A 28 6.77 -4.54 22.06
N ALA A 29 6.09 -4.32 20.92
CA ALA A 29 6.15 -5.21 19.77
C ALA A 29 7.58 -5.34 19.23
N ASN A 30 8.31 -4.22 19.08
CA ASN A 30 9.72 -4.23 18.67
C ASN A 30 10.61 -5.01 19.64
N ASN A 31 10.38 -4.87 20.95
CA ASN A 31 11.12 -5.59 21.98
C ASN A 31 10.82 -7.10 21.96
N LEU A 32 9.57 -7.48 21.75
CA LEU A 32 9.16 -8.88 21.59
C LEU A 32 9.77 -9.49 20.32
N TYR A 33 9.72 -8.75 19.21
CA TYR A 33 10.31 -9.18 17.94
C TYR A 33 11.83 -9.43 18.08
N SER A 34 12.57 -8.51 18.72
CA SER A 34 14.02 -8.65 18.94
C SER A 34 14.38 -9.84 19.82
N LYS A 35 13.45 -10.32 20.66
CA LYS A 35 13.58 -11.54 21.47
C LYS A 35 13.10 -12.80 20.76
N ALA A 36 12.79 -12.71 19.46
CA ALA A 36 12.21 -13.80 18.66
C ALA A 36 10.84 -14.31 19.15
N GLN A 37 10.13 -13.51 19.96
CA GLN A 37 8.76 -13.77 20.41
C GLN A 37 7.76 -13.25 19.35
N TYR A 38 7.81 -13.85 18.15
CA TYR A 38 7.12 -13.31 16.97
C TYR A 38 5.59 -13.33 17.11
N ALA A 39 5.00 -14.33 17.75
CA ALA A 39 3.56 -14.42 17.97
C ALA A 39 3.06 -13.29 18.89
N ASP A 40 3.78 -12.96 19.97
CA ASP A 40 3.42 -11.90 20.90
C ASP A 40 3.64 -10.51 20.27
N ALA A 41 4.73 -10.37 19.47
CA ALA A 41 4.98 -9.16 18.69
C ALA A 41 3.84 -8.91 17.69
N LEU A 42 3.42 -9.94 16.96
CA LEU A 42 2.30 -9.90 16.02
C LEU A 42 1.03 -9.38 16.67
N GLN A 43 0.65 -9.94 17.84
CA GLN A 43 -0.53 -9.49 18.57
C GLN A 43 -0.47 -8.00 18.96
N SER A 44 0.72 -7.52 19.32
CA SER A 44 0.92 -6.12 19.67
C SER A 44 0.82 -5.20 18.45
N TYR A 45 1.34 -5.58 17.29
CA TYR A 45 1.20 -4.83 16.04
C TYR A 45 -0.25 -4.84 15.51
N LEU A 46 -0.96 -5.99 15.59
CA LEU A 46 -2.36 -6.08 15.19
C LEU A 46 -3.26 -5.15 16.02
N LYS A 47 -3.02 -5.01 17.32
CA LYS A 47 -3.74 -4.04 18.16
C LYS A 47 -3.53 -2.59 17.70
N ILE A 48 -2.35 -2.26 17.15
CA ILE A 48 -2.10 -0.94 16.57
C ILE A 48 -2.93 -0.76 15.30
N GLU A 49 -2.95 -1.77 14.42
CA GLU A 49 -3.77 -1.76 13.20
C GLU A 49 -5.27 -1.67 13.52
N GLU A 50 -5.77 -2.45 14.47
CA GLU A 50 -7.16 -2.42 14.95
C GLU A 50 -7.55 -1.05 15.53
N SER A 51 -6.59 -0.28 16.04
CA SER A 51 -6.80 1.09 16.51
C SER A 51 -6.90 2.11 15.35
N GLY A 52 -6.90 1.64 14.09
CA GLY A 52 -7.03 2.46 12.90
C GLY A 52 -5.73 3.08 12.39
N TYR A 53 -4.57 2.68 12.93
CA TYR A 53 -3.27 3.13 12.42
C TYR A 53 -2.83 2.28 11.24
N ALA A 54 -2.40 2.96 10.18
CA ALA A 54 -1.79 2.34 8.99
C ALA A 54 -0.50 3.10 8.67
N SER A 55 0.61 2.37 8.56
CA SER A 55 1.89 2.91 8.09
C SER A 55 2.69 1.81 7.41
N GLU A 56 3.57 2.22 6.52
CA GLU A 56 4.51 1.31 5.85
C GLU A 56 5.26 0.44 6.87
N SER A 57 5.87 1.07 7.89
CA SER A 57 6.64 0.35 8.92
C SER A 57 5.78 -0.63 9.76
N LEU A 58 4.49 -0.31 10.00
CA LEU A 58 3.57 -1.23 10.69
C LEU A 58 3.31 -2.47 9.82
N PHE A 59 2.96 -2.27 8.57
CA PHE A 59 2.69 -3.37 7.65
C PHE A 59 3.95 -4.19 7.35
N TYR A 60 5.12 -3.54 7.21
CA TYR A 60 6.40 -4.23 7.09
C TYR A 60 6.67 -5.15 8.28
N ASN A 61 6.49 -4.67 9.51
CA ASN A 61 6.73 -5.47 10.71
C ASN A 61 5.69 -6.59 10.89
N LEU A 62 4.42 -6.35 10.52
CA LEU A 62 3.40 -7.40 10.45
C LEU A 62 3.80 -8.48 9.43
N GLY A 63 4.23 -8.09 8.24
CA GLY A 63 4.77 -9.00 7.22
C GLY A 63 5.94 -9.83 7.74
N ASN A 64 6.88 -9.19 8.42
CA ASN A 64 8.03 -9.87 9.03
C ASN A 64 7.59 -10.88 10.11
N CYS A 65 6.63 -10.54 10.98
CA CYS A 65 6.12 -11.47 11.99
C CYS A 65 5.48 -12.69 11.33
N TYR A 66 4.59 -12.49 10.34
CA TYR A 66 3.94 -13.58 9.62
C TYR A 66 4.96 -14.47 8.88
N PHE A 67 5.98 -13.87 8.27
CA PHE A 67 7.07 -14.62 7.63
C PHE A 67 7.79 -15.54 8.63
N LYS A 68 8.17 -14.99 9.81
CA LYS A 68 8.83 -15.77 10.87
C LYS A 68 7.94 -16.87 11.47
N LEU A 69 6.63 -16.72 11.40
CA LEU A 69 5.63 -17.71 11.81
C LEU A 69 5.26 -18.69 10.69
N ASN A 70 5.90 -18.58 9.52
CA ASN A 70 5.64 -19.41 8.33
C ASN A 70 4.20 -19.25 7.76
N GLU A 71 3.55 -18.10 8.01
CA GLU A 71 2.26 -17.73 7.43
C GLU A 71 2.50 -16.90 6.15
N ILE A 72 2.94 -17.58 5.08
CA ILE A 72 3.50 -16.94 3.88
C ILE A 72 2.47 -16.07 3.16
N GLY A 73 1.23 -16.54 2.99
CA GLY A 73 0.16 -15.76 2.34
C GLY A 73 -0.08 -14.42 3.04
N LYS A 74 -0.17 -14.41 4.38
CA LYS A 74 -0.33 -13.18 5.15
C LYS A 74 0.92 -12.29 5.11
N SER A 75 2.11 -12.89 5.13
CA SER A 75 3.34 -12.14 4.98
C SER A 75 3.36 -11.35 3.67
N ILE A 76 3.03 -11.99 2.55
CA ILE A 76 2.93 -11.35 1.23
C ILE A 76 1.87 -10.25 1.25
N LEU A 77 0.69 -10.49 1.82
CA LEU A 77 -0.37 -9.50 1.94
C LEU A 77 0.12 -8.22 2.62
N TYR A 78 0.77 -8.35 3.77
CA TYR A 78 1.22 -7.20 4.55
C TYR A 78 2.40 -6.48 3.89
N TYR A 79 3.32 -7.18 3.23
CA TYR A 79 4.36 -6.55 2.42
C TYR A 79 3.78 -5.79 1.23
N GLU A 80 2.79 -6.33 0.55
CA GLU A 80 2.09 -5.63 -0.54
C GLU A 80 1.33 -4.39 -0.04
N ARG A 81 0.71 -4.45 1.15
CA ARG A 81 0.11 -3.28 1.82
C ARG A 81 1.17 -2.21 2.15
N ALA A 82 2.35 -2.61 2.61
CA ALA A 82 3.46 -1.70 2.87
C ALA A 82 3.97 -1.07 1.57
N LEU A 83 4.13 -1.84 0.49
CA LEU A 83 4.55 -1.34 -0.83
C LEU A 83 3.57 -0.34 -1.44
N LYS A 84 2.27 -0.47 -1.18
CA LYS A 84 1.31 0.57 -1.59
C LYS A 84 1.62 1.94 -0.98
N LEU A 85 2.18 1.96 0.25
CA LEU A 85 2.54 3.20 0.96
C LEU A 85 3.91 3.71 0.55
N ASN A 86 4.88 2.82 0.31
CA ASN A 86 6.24 3.16 -0.12
C ASN A 86 6.74 2.18 -1.20
N PRO A 87 6.44 2.43 -2.47
CA PRO A 87 6.78 1.51 -3.57
C PRO A 87 8.28 1.38 -3.85
N SER A 88 9.12 2.29 -3.36
CA SER A 88 10.55 2.35 -3.65
C SER A 88 11.43 1.81 -2.52
N ASP A 89 10.86 1.21 -1.47
CA ASP A 89 11.63 0.65 -0.37
C ASP A 89 12.29 -0.68 -0.80
N GLU A 90 13.61 -0.68 -0.91
CA GLU A 90 14.40 -1.84 -1.36
C GLU A 90 14.36 -3.00 -0.36
N ASP A 91 14.37 -2.71 0.95
CA ASP A 91 14.33 -3.75 1.98
C ASP A 91 12.98 -4.47 1.95
N LEU A 92 11.91 -3.71 1.75
CA LEU A 92 10.57 -4.23 1.62
C LEU A 92 10.41 -5.09 0.36
N LEU A 93 10.93 -4.62 -0.78
CA LEU A 93 10.94 -5.38 -2.04
C LEU A 93 11.72 -6.70 -1.90
N ASN A 94 12.88 -6.66 -1.26
CA ASN A 94 13.70 -7.85 -1.02
C ASN A 94 12.97 -8.87 -0.14
N ASN A 95 12.32 -8.43 0.95
CA ASN A 95 11.56 -9.31 1.84
C ASN A 95 10.30 -9.87 1.18
N LEU A 96 9.60 -9.07 0.36
CA LEU A 96 8.47 -9.56 -0.44
C LEU A 96 8.91 -10.64 -1.43
N ASN A 97 10.01 -10.40 -2.16
CA ASN A 97 10.54 -11.38 -3.12
C ASN A 97 10.95 -12.66 -2.40
N LEU A 98 11.61 -12.55 -1.24
CA LEU A 98 11.94 -13.69 -0.40
C LEU A 98 10.66 -14.45 0.03
N ALA A 99 9.60 -13.77 0.43
CA ALA A 99 8.33 -14.41 0.78
C ALA A 99 7.68 -15.09 -0.44
N LYS A 100 7.69 -14.43 -1.61
CA LYS A 100 7.21 -15.01 -2.88
C LYS A 100 7.98 -16.27 -3.30
N ASP A 101 9.25 -16.39 -2.92
CA ASP A 101 10.04 -17.60 -3.19
C ASP A 101 9.50 -18.83 -2.45
N PHE A 102 8.82 -18.66 -1.33
CA PHE A 102 8.14 -19.72 -0.61
C PHE A 102 6.71 -20.01 -1.11
N SER A 103 6.15 -19.16 -1.99
CA SER A 103 4.86 -19.44 -2.62
C SER A 103 4.97 -20.55 -3.65
N LEU A 104 3.92 -21.39 -3.74
CA LEU A 104 3.88 -22.50 -4.69
C LEU A 104 3.68 -22.04 -6.13
N ASP A 105 2.91 -20.97 -6.33
CA ASP A 105 2.61 -20.46 -7.66
C ASP A 105 3.74 -19.54 -8.14
N LYS A 106 4.40 -19.94 -9.22
CA LYS A 106 5.40 -19.11 -9.92
C LYS A 106 4.74 -18.54 -11.16
N ILE A 107 4.21 -17.32 -11.06
CA ILE A 107 3.53 -16.64 -12.17
C ILE A 107 4.53 -15.69 -12.80
N GLU A 108 4.85 -15.93 -14.07
CA GLU A 108 5.71 -15.05 -14.85
C GLU A 108 4.91 -13.82 -15.28
N GLU A 109 5.39 -12.64 -14.93
CA GLU A 109 4.76 -11.39 -15.34
C GLU A 109 4.96 -11.16 -16.84
N VAL A 110 3.89 -10.81 -17.55
CA VAL A 110 4.02 -10.36 -18.95
C VAL A 110 4.76 -9.03 -18.96
N PRO A 111 5.89 -8.93 -19.70
CA PRO A 111 6.65 -7.69 -19.72
C PRO A 111 5.80 -6.51 -20.18
N ASP A 112 5.79 -5.47 -19.39
CA ASP A 112 5.13 -4.21 -19.73
C ASP A 112 5.86 -3.47 -20.87
N PHE A 113 5.14 -2.56 -21.54
CA PHE A 113 5.73 -1.71 -22.57
C PHE A 113 6.80 -0.81 -21.94
N ILE A 114 8.00 -0.80 -22.50
CA ILE A 114 9.22 -0.19 -21.94
C ILE A 114 9.04 1.29 -21.51
N LEU A 115 8.22 2.07 -22.24
CA LEU A 115 7.93 3.45 -21.85
C LEU A 115 7.06 3.53 -20.58
N LYS A 116 6.15 2.57 -20.38
CA LYS A 116 5.34 2.47 -19.16
C LYS A 116 6.24 2.22 -17.97
N THR A 117 7.14 1.23 -18.09
CA THR A 117 8.11 0.89 -17.04
C THR A 117 8.97 2.11 -16.66
N TRP A 118 9.53 2.83 -17.64
CA TRP A 118 10.33 4.03 -17.34
C TRP A 118 9.55 5.15 -16.63
N ILE A 119 8.30 5.38 -17.04
CA ILE A 119 7.46 6.38 -16.38
C ILE A 119 7.15 5.95 -14.95
N GLU A 120 6.91 4.66 -14.73
CA GLU A 120 6.68 4.10 -13.40
C GLU A 120 7.93 4.17 -12.52
N ASP A 121 9.10 3.83 -13.04
CA ASP A 121 10.38 3.94 -12.34
C ASP A 121 10.65 5.39 -11.88
N ILE A 122 10.42 6.36 -12.78
CA ILE A 122 10.54 7.78 -12.41
C ILE A 122 9.49 8.16 -11.35
N ASN A 123 8.25 7.73 -11.51
CA ASN A 123 7.17 8.03 -10.58
C ASN A 123 7.48 7.46 -9.18
N TYR A 124 7.98 6.23 -9.10
CA TYR A 124 8.30 5.57 -7.83
C TYR A 124 9.67 5.93 -7.25
N SER A 125 10.53 6.67 -7.98
CA SER A 125 11.81 7.17 -7.44
C SER A 125 11.64 8.10 -6.23
N PHE A 126 10.45 8.68 -6.05
CA PHE A 126 10.13 9.54 -4.92
C PHE A 126 8.72 9.25 -4.40
N SER A 127 8.51 9.49 -3.09
CA SER A 127 7.18 9.37 -2.48
C SER A 127 6.20 10.43 -3.01
N SER A 128 4.89 10.15 -2.89
CA SER A 128 3.82 11.10 -3.25
C SER A 128 3.99 12.48 -2.58
N ASP A 129 4.44 12.49 -1.33
CA ASP A 129 4.67 13.74 -0.59
C ASP A 129 5.87 14.51 -1.15
N THR A 130 6.97 13.83 -1.50
CA THR A 130 8.14 14.44 -2.13
C THR A 130 7.76 15.06 -3.49
N TRP A 131 6.98 14.37 -4.31
CA TRP A 131 6.45 14.91 -5.56
C TRP A 131 5.57 16.13 -5.32
N SER A 132 4.74 16.16 -4.27
CA SER A 132 3.96 17.33 -3.87
C SER A 132 4.85 18.53 -3.53
N TYR A 133 5.94 18.32 -2.80
CA TYR A 133 6.90 19.39 -2.50
C TYR A 133 7.59 19.91 -3.77
N PHE A 134 7.99 19.03 -4.71
CA PHE A 134 8.53 19.47 -6.00
C PHE A 134 7.52 20.31 -6.77
N ALA A 135 6.26 19.90 -6.82
CA ALA A 135 5.19 20.66 -7.47
C ALA A 135 5.07 22.07 -6.86
N LEU A 136 5.04 22.19 -5.53
CA LEU A 136 4.99 23.48 -4.83
C LEU A 136 6.21 24.36 -5.14
N ILE A 137 7.42 23.80 -5.15
CA ILE A 137 8.66 24.52 -5.46
C ILE A 137 8.61 25.04 -6.90
N PHE A 138 8.20 24.22 -7.86
CA PHE A 138 8.10 24.63 -9.27
C PHE A 138 7.02 25.69 -9.48
N PHE A 139 5.86 25.62 -8.83
CA PHE A 139 4.84 26.67 -8.91
C PHE A 139 5.32 27.97 -8.26
N ALA A 140 6.03 27.91 -7.13
CA ALA A 140 6.63 29.11 -6.51
C ALA A 140 7.69 29.74 -7.42
N ALA A 141 8.57 28.92 -8.01
CA ALA A 141 9.57 29.39 -8.98
C ALA A 141 8.92 30.03 -10.21
N MET A 142 7.88 29.43 -10.76
CA MET A 142 7.09 29.98 -11.85
C MET A 142 6.55 31.36 -11.49
N ALA A 143 5.96 31.51 -10.30
CA ALA A 143 5.41 32.80 -9.86
C ALA A 143 6.48 33.89 -9.78
N LEU A 144 7.65 33.56 -9.19
CA LEU A 144 8.79 34.48 -9.12
C LEU A 144 9.33 34.87 -10.51
N LEU A 145 9.42 33.89 -11.43
CA LEU A 145 9.86 34.12 -12.80
C LEU A 145 8.86 35.00 -13.58
N LEU A 146 7.57 34.83 -13.37
CA LEU A 146 6.53 35.69 -13.96
C LEU A 146 6.58 37.11 -13.39
N LEU A 147 6.90 37.30 -12.09
CA LEU A 147 7.13 38.62 -11.52
C LEU A 147 8.34 39.28 -12.19
N ASN A 148 9.47 38.56 -12.37
CA ASN A 148 10.62 39.08 -13.09
C ASN A 148 10.31 39.36 -14.58
N PHE A 149 9.52 38.54 -15.23
CA PHE A 149 9.03 38.81 -16.59
C PHE A 149 8.23 40.12 -16.65
N ARG A 150 7.36 40.39 -15.65
CA ARG A 150 6.49 41.59 -15.63
C ARG A 150 7.24 42.85 -15.25
N PHE A 151 8.16 42.79 -14.27
CA PHE A 151 8.77 43.93 -13.63
C PHE A 151 10.29 44.08 -13.90
N GLY A 152 10.91 43.09 -14.54
CA GLY A 152 12.36 43.12 -14.81
C GLY A 152 12.75 44.26 -15.74
N SER A 153 13.91 44.88 -15.47
CA SER A 153 14.44 46.04 -16.22
C SER A 153 15.07 45.65 -17.57
N SER A 154 15.62 44.43 -17.69
CA SER A 154 16.30 43.95 -18.90
C SER A 154 15.38 43.13 -19.82
N SER A 155 15.27 43.51 -21.09
CA SER A 155 14.49 42.77 -22.10
C SER A 155 14.96 41.32 -22.29
N ARG A 156 16.28 41.06 -22.18
CA ARG A 156 16.82 39.69 -22.28
C ARG A 156 16.39 38.81 -21.11
N LEU A 157 16.54 39.35 -19.88
CA LEU A 157 16.13 38.64 -18.66
C LEU A 157 14.63 38.33 -18.64
N ARG A 158 13.81 39.28 -19.09
CA ARG A 158 12.37 39.07 -19.19
C ARG A 158 12.01 37.89 -20.12
N LYS A 159 12.61 37.81 -21.31
CA LYS A 159 12.40 36.68 -22.23
C LYS A 159 12.83 35.35 -21.63
N ILE A 160 14.01 35.30 -21.02
CA ILE A 160 14.52 34.10 -20.35
C ILE A 160 13.56 33.68 -19.23
N SER A 161 13.14 34.62 -18.38
CA SER A 161 12.20 34.34 -17.28
C SER A 161 10.87 33.79 -17.79
N PHE A 162 10.37 34.23 -18.93
CA PHE A 162 9.15 33.68 -19.51
C PHE A 162 9.31 32.21 -19.89
N PHE A 163 10.39 31.83 -20.61
CA PHE A 163 10.61 30.44 -20.98
C PHE A 163 10.89 29.55 -19.76
N LEU A 164 11.65 30.04 -18.79
CA LEU A 164 11.87 29.31 -17.54
C LEU A 164 10.57 29.15 -16.73
N ALA A 165 9.70 30.15 -16.71
CA ALA A 165 8.41 30.06 -16.06
C ALA A 165 7.51 28.98 -16.74
N MET A 166 7.53 28.92 -18.08
CA MET A 166 6.81 27.90 -18.82
C MET A 166 7.36 26.50 -18.53
N ALA A 167 8.69 26.33 -18.52
CA ALA A 167 9.33 25.07 -18.15
C ALA A 167 9.00 24.66 -16.70
N SER A 168 9.04 25.62 -15.77
CA SER A 168 8.69 25.39 -14.37
C SER A 168 7.22 25.00 -14.20
N LEU A 169 6.32 25.59 -14.98
CA LEU A 169 4.89 25.19 -15.02
C LEU A 169 4.76 23.73 -15.44
N LEU A 170 5.40 23.32 -16.53
CA LEU A 170 5.34 21.95 -17.04
C LEU A 170 5.88 20.94 -16.01
N LEU A 171 7.02 21.24 -15.38
CA LEU A 171 7.61 20.41 -14.33
C LEU A 171 6.70 20.33 -13.08
N GLY A 172 6.09 21.45 -12.70
CA GLY A 172 5.12 21.48 -11.61
C GLY A 172 3.87 20.64 -11.87
N LEU A 173 3.33 20.71 -13.10
CA LEU A 173 2.19 19.89 -13.50
C LEU A 173 2.56 18.39 -13.53
N LEU A 174 3.75 18.05 -14.03
CA LEU A 174 4.22 16.66 -14.05
C LEU A 174 4.41 16.10 -12.64
N ALA A 175 5.06 16.87 -11.76
CA ALA A 175 5.24 16.47 -10.36
C ALA A 175 3.88 16.33 -9.63
N GLY A 176 2.93 17.23 -9.90
CA GLY A 176 1.57 17.13 -9.38
C GLY A 176 0.84 15.88 -9.89
N TYR A 177 1.00 15.55 -11.16
CA TYR A 177 0.44 14.33 -11.75
C TYR A 177 1.00 13.07 -11.07
N PHE A 178 2.32 12.99 -10.86
CA PHE A 178 2.94 11.85 -10.18
C PHE A 178 2.46 11.70 -8.74
N SER A 179 2.38 12.80 -8.00
CA SER A 179 1.83 12.78 -6.64
C SER A 179 0.39 12.27 -6.60
N LEU A 180 -0.48 12.79 -7.47
CA LEU A 180 -1.89 12.38 -7.52
C LEU A 180 -2.04 10.94 -8.01
N SER A 181 -1.25 10.51 -8.98
CA SER A 181 -1.25 9.14 -9.51
C SER A 181 -0.93 8.11 -8.42
N GLN A 182 0.08 8.35 -7.59
CA GLN A 182 0.41 7.47 -6.47
C GLN A 182 -0.71 7.42 -5.43
N ARG A 183 -1.29 8.58 -5.05
CA ARG A 183 -2.41 8.63 -4.11
C ARG A 183 -3.65 7.91 -4.64
N TYR A 184 -3.94 8.06 -5.93
CA TYR A 184 -5.04 7.36 -6.57
C TYR A 184 -4.83 5.85 -6.55
N ARG A 185 -3.64 5.36 -6.92
CA ARG A 185 -3.30 3.93 -6.85
C ARG A 185 -3.42 3.36 -5.43
N TYR A 186 -2.99 4.12 -4.42
CA TYR A 186 -3.17 3.73 -3.03
C TYR A 186 -4.64 3.53 -2.65
N SER A 187 -5.55 4.37 -3.18
CA SER A 187 -6.99 4.27 -2.90
C SER A 187 -7.70 3.15 -3.66
N LEU A 188 -7.08 2.61 -4.73
CA LEU A 188 -7.67 1.52 -5.50
C LEU A 188 -7.59 0.20 -4.70
N LYS A 189 -8.74 -0.43 -4.54
CA LYS A 189 -8.88 -1.77 -3.96
C LYS A 189 -9.09 -2.80 -5.09
N ASN A 190 -8.19 -2.77 -6.05
CA ASN A 190 -8.27 -3.59 -7.25
C ASN A 190 -7.28 -4.75 -7.28
N THR A 191 -6.57 -5.00 -6.18
CA THR A 191 -5.64 -6.13 -6.04
C THR A 191 -5.95 -6.93 -4.80
N ALA A 192 -5.72 -8.25 -4.87
CA ALA A 192 -5.96 -9.17 -3.76
C ALA A 192 -4.89 -10.26 -3.72
N ILE A 193 -4.79 -10.91 -2.57
CA ILE A 193 -3.94 -12.09 -2.34
C ILE A 193 -4.83 -13.28 -2.00
N VAL A 194 -4.52 -14.47 -2.55
CA VAL A 194 -5.13 -15.72 -2.12
C VAL A 194 -4.69 -16.04 -0.69
N MET A 195 -5.67 -16.24 0.18
CA MET A 195 -5.44 -16.54 1.59
C MET A 195 -5.64 -18.01 1.95
N LYS A 196 -6.37 -18.72 1.11
CA LYS A 196 -6.66 -20.15 1.30
C LYS A 196 -5.53 -21.01 0.72
N PRO A 197 -5.12 -22.10 1.41
CA PRO A 197 -4.04 -22.95 0.92
C PRO A 197 -4.23 -23.44 -0.52
N VAL A 198 -5.47 -23.70 -0.91
CA VAL A 198 -5.84 -24.12 -2.28
C VAL A 198 -7.18 -23.47 -2.65
N SER A 199 -7.22 -22.74 -3.75
CA SER A 199 -8.41 -22.07 -4.28
C SER A 199 -8.60 -22.43 -5.74
N THR A 200 -9.84 -22.72 -6.12
CA THR A 200 -10.19 -23.07 -7.50
C THR A 200 -10.74 -21.88 -8.24
N VAL A 201 -10.13 -21.54 -9.36
CA VAL A 201 -10.63 -20.51 -10.28
C VAL A 201 -11.54 -21.16 -11.33
N ARG A 202 -12.72 -20.57 -11.52
CA ARG A 202 -13.81 -21.11 -12.35
C ARG A 202 -14.10 -20.24 -13.57
N SER A 203 -14.81 -20.82 -14.54
CA SER A 203 -15.21 -20.12 -15.77
C SER A 203 -16.43 -19.20 -15.59
N SER A 204 -17.24 -19.40 -14.55
CA SER A 204 -18.44 -18.64 -14.23
C SER A 204 -18.55 -18.38 -12.72
N PRO A 205 -19.29 -17.33 -12.29
CA PRO A 205 -19.43 -16.95 -10.89
C PRO A 205 -20.46 -17.84 -10.16
N ASP A 206 -20.24 -19.16 -10.18
CA ASP A 206 -21.08 -20.16 -9.52
C ASP A 206 -20.30 -21.46 -9.26
N ASP A 207 -20.80 -22.30 -8.36
CA ASP A 207 -20.17 -23.58 -8.00
C ASP A 207 -20.19 -24.63 -9.10
N SER A 208 -21.07 -24.51 -10.09
CA SER A 208 -21.18 -25.41 -11.23
C SER A 208 -20.21 -25.06 -12.36
N GLY A 209 -19.58 -23.89 -12.31
CA GLY A 209 -18.60 -23.42 -13.27
C GLY A 209 -17.44 -24.41 -13.43
N LYS A 210 -16.99 -24.61 -14.68
CA LYS A 210 -15.82 -25.46 -14.96
C LYS A 210 -14.59 -24.91 -14.26
N SER A 211 -13.84 -25.77 -13.53
CA SER A 211 -12.52 -25.44 -13.02
C SER A 211 -11.56 -25.12 -14.17
N LEU A 212 -10.95 -23.95 -14.14
CA LEU A 212 -9.95 -23.50 -15.11
C LEU A 212 -8.53 -23.82 -14.64
N PHE A 213 -8.21 -23.41 -13.42
CA PHE A 213 -6.92 -23.64 -12.77
C PHE A 213 -7.07 -23.51 -11.26
N ILE A 214 -6.01 -23.86 -10.54
CA ILE A 214 -5.91 -23.79 -9.09
C ILE A 214 -4.89 -22.73 -8.73
N LEU A 215 -5.12 -22.01 -7.64
CA LEU A 215 -4.21 -21.06 -7.03
C LEU A 215 -3.94 -21.46 -5.58
N HIS A 216 -2.75 -21.09 -5.12
CA HIS A 216 -2.31 -21.31 -3.75
C HIS A 216 -2.18 -19.99 -2.98
N GLU A 217 -2.10 -20.08 -1.66
CA GLU A 217 -1.91 -18.90 -0.80
C GLU A 217 -0.69 -18.06 -1.22
N GLY A 218 -0.82 -16.74 -1.08
CA GLY A 218 0.23 -15.80 -1.45
C GLY A 218 0.19 -15.34 -2.91
N THR A 219 -0.65 -15.96 -3.76
CA THR A 219 -0.78 -15.54 -5.15
C THR A 219 -1.49 -14.19 -5.24
N LYS A 220 -0.85 -13.21 -5.89
CA LYS A 220 -1.41 -11.88 -6.17
C LYS A 220 -2.21 -11.89 -7.46
N MET A 221 -3.31 -11.12 -7.48
CA MET A 221 -4.19 -10.96 -8.63
C MET A 221 -4.79 -9.56 -8.71
N GLU A 222 -5.21 -9.16 -9.88
CA GLU A 222 -6.07 -7.99 -10.08
C GLU A 222 -7.54 -8.38 -10.03
N LEU A 223 -8.35 -7.50 -9.43
CA LEU A 223 -9.81 -7.65 -9.35
C LEU A 223 -10.44 -6.82 -10.47
N LEU A 224 -11.20 -7.48 -11.37
CA LEU A 224 -11.83 -6.85 -12.53
C LEU A 224 -13.30 -6.53 -12.29
N GLU A 225 -14.04 -7.49 -11.71
CA GLU A 225 -15.51 -7.45 -11.59
C GLU A 225 -15.95 -8.21 -10.35
N GLU A 226 -17.10 -7.86 -9.80
CA GLU A 226 -17.71 -8.52 -8.64
C GLU A 226 -19.16 -8.88 -8.94
N ILE A 227 -19.55 -10.15 -8.71
CA ILE A 227 -20.91 -10.65 -8.84
C ILE A 227 -21.22 -11.50 -7.61
N GLY A 228 -22.02 -10.96 -6.69
CA GLY A 228 -22.33 -11.63 -5.42
C GLY A 228 -21.05 -11.94 -4.62
N ASP A 229 -20.87 -13.20 -4.27
CA ASP A 229 -19.67 -13.66 -3.52
C ASP A 229 -18.49 -14.02 -4.43
N TRP A 230 -18.57 -13.72 -5.72
CA TRP A 230 -17.55 -14.06 -6.70
C TRP A 230 -16.83 -12.81 -7.21
N LYS A 231 -15.51 -12.93 -7.37
CA LYS A 231 -14.65 -11.92 -7.97
C LYS A 231 -14.05 -12.45 -9.27
N ARG A 232 -14.19 -11.69 -10.35
CA ARG A 232 -13.43 -11.94 -11.57
C ARG A 232 -12.02 -11.40 -11.40
N ILE A 233 -11.07 -12.27 -11.64
CA ILE A 233 -9.66 -11.96 -11.42
C ILE A 233 -8.84 -12.06 -12.70
N GLU A 234 -7.71 -11.35 -12.71
CA GLU A 234 -6.65 -11.49 -13.69
C GLU A 234 -5.30 -11.67 -13.00
N LEU A 235 -4.55 -12.67 -13.45
CA LEU A 235 -3.20 -12.93 -12.99
C LEU A 235 -2.18 -12.13 -13.80
N ALA A 236 -0.95 -12.01 -13.32
CA ALA A 236 0.13 -11.28 -14.01
C ALA A 236 0.52 -11.90 -15.37
N ASP A 237 0.16 -13.17 -15.62
CA ASP A 237 0.34 -13.85 -16.91
C ASP A 237 -0.86 -13.69 -17.86
N GLY A 238 -1.89 -12.91 -17.48
CA GLY A 238 -3.09 -12.63 -18.27
C GLY A 238 -4.19 -13.68 -18.15
N ARG A 239 -4.03 -14.78 -17.39
CA ARG A 239 -5.10 -15.73 -17.13
C ARG A 239 -6.22 -15.09 -16.31
N GLN A 240 -7.46 -15.33 -16.70
CA GLN A 240 -8.65 -14.79 -16.04
C GLN A 240 -9.60 -15.90 -15.60
N GLY A 241 -10.44 -15.60 -14.62
CA GLY A 241 -11.52 -16.46 -14.16
C GLY A 241 -12.19 -15.92 -12.91
N TRP A 242 -13.05 -16.73 -12.29
CA TRP A 242 -13.83 -16.37 -11.12
C TRP A 242 -13.35 -17.12 -9.89
N ILE A 243 -13.13 -16.40 -8.80
CA ILE A 243 -12.77 -16.94 -7.49
C ILE A 243 -13.76 -16.44 -6.43
N THR A 244 -13.98 -17.22 -5.38
CA THR A 244 -14.82 -16.76 -4.27
C THR A 244 -14.13 -15.69 -3.43
N SER A 245 -14.88 -14.67 -3.02
CA SER A 245 -14.38 -13.59 -2.16
C SER A 245 -13.87 -14.07 -0.79
N LEU A 246 -14.35 -15.26 -0.34
CA LEU A 246 -13.91 -15.87 0.92
C LEU A 246 -12.48 -16.45 0.86
N ASP A 247 -11.95 -16.67 -0.33
CA ASP A 247 -10.62 -17.28 -0.54
C ASP A 247 -9.51 -16.22 -0.66
N ILE A 248 -9.87 -14.93 -0.75
CA ILE A 248 -8.95 -13.84 -1.04
C ILE A 248 -9.07 -12.70 -0.02
N GLU A 249 -8.01 -11.92 0.13
CA GLU A 249 -8.03 -10.67 0.90
C GLU A 249 -7.53 -9.51 0.04
N VAL A 250 -8.30 -8.40 0.06
CA VAL A 250 -8.01 -7.19 -0.73
C VAL A 250 -6.88 -6.41 -0.07
N ILE A 251 -5.96 -5.91 -0.89
CA ILE A 251 -4.81 -5.13 -0.47
C ILE A 251 -5.22 -3.65 -0.29
#